data_899bdc52a186b9bf8acf76d82f90c06b
#
_entry.id   899bdc52a186b9bf8acf76d82f90c06b
#
_cell.length_a   1.000
_cell.length_b   1.000
_cell.length_c   1.000
_cell.angle_alpha   90.00
_cell.angle_beta   90.00
_cell.angle_gamma   90.00
#
_symmetry.space_group_name_H-M   'P 1'
#
loop_
_entity.id
_entity.type
_entity.pdbx_description
1 polymer ?
#
loop_
_entity_poly.entity_id
_entity_poly.type
_entity_poly.pdbx_seq_one_letter_code
_entity_poly.pdbx_strand_id
1 'polypeptide(L)'
;MNVHIEHSSSQYRKLFEEHGYKIVATPVEANVVCFTGGADVTPTFYGATTHRYTQHDYFRDVKEEHLFNFCLERNTAMVGICRGGQFLNVMCGGSMYQHVTGHTNPHSIIDSVTGEHIEVTSTHHQMMKPTKDSVVLAIADVPSSREWYDGIMQMRDESNTGIEVVMYEKQKCLCFQPHPEFAPKSRMAEYFFEQIKEKLF
;
A
#
# COMPACT_ATOMS: atom_id res chain seq x y z
N MET A 1 1.14 -18.61 -9.83
CA MET A 1 1.81 -18.33 -8.54
C MET A 1 0.83 -18.51 -7.39
N ASN A 2 1.32 -18.81 -6.17
CA ASN A 2 0.49 -18.95 -4.98
C ASN A 2 0.48 -17.63 -4.20
N VAL A 3 -0.70 -17.21 -3.73
CA VAL A 3 -0.86 -16.04 -2.87
C VAL A 3 -1.57 -16.39 -1.56
N HIS A 4 -1.02 -15.94 -0.44
CA HIS A 4 -1.73 -15.87 0.84
C HIS A 4 -2.27 -14.46 1.03
N ILE A 5 -3.54 -14.33 1.40
CA ILE A 5 -4.18 -13.03 1.59
C ILE A 5 -4.57 -12.89 3.06
N GLU A 6 -3.85 -12.04 3.77
CA GLU A 6 -4.16 -11.74 5.17
C GLU A 6 -5.44 -10.90 5.27
N HIS A 7 -6.34 -11.25 6.19
CA HIS A 7 -7.68 -10.67 6.28
C HIS A 7 -8.47 -10.71 4.96
N SER A 8 -8.48 -11.89 4.30
CA SER A 8 -9.07 -12.12 3.00
C SER A 8 -10.57 -11.83 2.96
N SER A 9 -11.02 -11.08 1.95
CA SER A 9 -12.43 -10.94 1.56
C SER A 9 -12.66 -11.54 0.17
N SER A 10 -13.94 -11.66 -0.23
CA SER A 10 -14.30 -12.14 -1.57
C SER A 10 -13.76 -11.24 -2.70
N GLN A 11 -13.60 -9.93 -2.47
CA GLN A 11 -13.08 -8.98 -3.46
C GLN A 11 -11.59 -9.22 -3.72
N TYR A 12 -10.76 -9.36 -2.66
CA TYR A 12 -9.33 -9.68 -2.81
C TYR A 12 -9.13 -11.05 -3.47
N ARG A 13 -9.91 -12.07 -3.05
CA ARG A 13 -9.85 -13.39 -3.68
C ARG A 13 -10.13 -13.30 -5.17
N LYS A 14 -11.22 -12.65 -5.56
CA LYS A 14 -11.61 -12.45 -6.96
C LYS A 14 -10.52 -11.72 -7.75
N LEU A 15 -9.91 -10.65 -7.19
CA LEU A 15 -8.83 -9.92 -7.81
C LEU A 15 -7.67 -10.86 -8.20
N PHE A 16 -7.17 -11.64 -7.26
CA PHE A 16 -6.03 -12.52 -7.50
C PHE A 16 -6.37 -13.72 -8.39
N GLU A 17 -7.56 -14.32 -8.24
CA GLU A 17 -8.02 -15.45 -9.07
C GLU A 17 -8.19 -15.04 -10.54
N GLU A 18 -8.74 -13.86 -10.83
CA GLU A 18 -8.89 -13.33 -12.19
C GLU A 18 -7.54 -13.07 -12.88
N HIS A 19 -6.48 -12.84 -12.10
CA HIS A 19 -5.11 -12.68 -12.62
C HIS A 19 -4.25 -13.95 -12.51
N GLY A 20 -4.89 -15.13 -12.34
CA GLY A 20 -4.25 -16.43 -12.43
C GLY A 20 -3.45 -16.87 -11.19
N TYR A 21 -3.69 -16.25 -10.03
CA TYR A 21 -3.09 -16.67 -8.77
C TYR A 21 -3.95 -17.74 -8.10
N LYS A 22 -3.27 -18.73 -7.51
CA LYS A 22 -3.89 -19.72 -6.63
C LYS A 22 -3.83 -19.21 -5.20
N ILE A 23 -4.98 -19.12 -4.54
CA ILE A 23 -5.07 -18.72 -3.14
C ILE A 23 -4.73 -19.90 -2.26
N VAL A 24 -3.80 -19.72 -1.33
CA VAL A 24 -3.38 -20.72 -0.34
C VAL A 24 -3.78 -20.30 1.08
N ALA A 25 -3.99 -21.30 1.93
CA ALA A 25 -4.48 -21.07 3.28
C ALA A 25 -3.39 -20.49 4.22
N THR A 26 -2.14 -20.83 3.97
CA THR A 26 -1.03 -20.48 4.85
C THR A 26 0.06 -19.71 4.12
N PRO A 27 0.76 -18.76 4.78
CA PRO A 27 1.86 -18.01 4.17
C PRO A 27 3.06 -18.91 3.82
N VAL A 28 3.17 -20.09 4.42
CA VAL A 28 4.25 -21.07 4.12
C VAL A 28 4.21 -21.53 2.66
N GLU A 29 3.02 -21.65 2.08
CA GLU A 29 2.79 -22.14 0.72
C GLU A 29 2.81 -21.02 -0.32
N ALA A 30 2.91 -19.76 0.12
CA ALA A 30 2.78 -18.60 -0.74
C ALA A 30 4.10 -18.20 -1.41
N ASN A 31 4.00 -17.77 -2.66
CA ASN A 31 5.05 -17.01 -3.34
C ASN A 31 4.93 -15.51 -3.01
N VAL A 32 3.69 -15.05 -2.79
CA VAL A 32 3.35 -13.67 -2.45
C VAL A 32 2.41 -13.68 -1.25
N VAL A 33 2.64 -12.80 -0.29
CA VAL A 33 1.71 -12.50 0.81
C VAL A 33 1.10 -11.13 0.58
N CYS A 34 -0.23 -11.05 0.55
CA CYS A 34 -0.98 -9.82 0.38
C CYS A 34 -1.51 -9.32 1.73
N PHE A 35 -1.11 -8.12 2.12
CA PHE A 35 -1.64 -7.34 3.24
C PHE A 35 -2.77 -6.45 2.73
N THR A 36 -3.95 -6.56 3.34
CA THR A 36 -5.17 -5.92 2.83
C THR A 36 -5.46 -4.56 3.45
N GLY A 37 -6.40 -3.82 2.86
CA GLY A 37 -6.92 -2.56 3.39
C GLY A 37 -7.61 -2.70 4.75
N GLY A 38 -7.98 -1.57 5.36
CA GLY A 38 -8.67 -1.52 6.66
C GLY A 38 -8.35 -0.30 7.48
N ALA A 39 -8.45 -0.40 8.80
CA ALA A 39 -8.14 0.66 9.76
C ALA A 39 -6.68 1.10 9.65
N ASP A 40 -6.39 2.36 10.00
CA ASP A 40 -5.06 2.97 9.89
C ASP A 40 -3.97 2.19 10.63
N VAL A 41 -2.72 2.40 10.23
CA VAL A 41 -1.57 1.84 10.94
C VAL A 41 -1.36 2.57 12.26
N THR A 42 -1.11 1.83 13.32
CA THR A 42 -0.88 2.36 14.67
C THR A 42 0.34 3.29 14.68
N PRO A 43 0.17 4.56 15.07
CA PRO A 43 1.23 5.58 14.97
C PRO A 43 2.51 5.26 15.73
N THR A 44 2.44 4.50 16.83
CA THR A 44 3.63 4.11 17.59
C THR A 44 4.60 3.23 16.79
N PHE A 45 4.14 2.53 15.75
CA PHE A 45 4.99 1.74 14.85
C PHE A 45 5.94 2.60 14.01
N TYR A 46 5.61 3.87 13.80
CA TYR A 46 6.46 4.83 13.09
C TYR A 46 6.86 6.05 13.93
N GLY A 47 6.83 5.89 15.27
CA GLY A 47 7.33 6.88 16.23
C GLY A 47 6.50 8.16 16.34
N ALA A 48 5.22 8.13 15.94
CA ALA A 48 4.32 9.28 15.98
C ALA A 48 3.28 9.17 17.11
N THR A 49 2.72 10.32 17.50
CA THR A 49 1.52 10.39 18.35
C THR A 49 0.28 10.25 17.49
N THR A 50 -0.80 9.70 18.06
CA THR A 50 -2.05 9.48 17.33
C THR A 50 -2.73 10.80 16.99
N HIS A 51 -2.96 11.06 15.71
CA HIS A 51 -3.76 12.18 15.24
C HIS A 51 -5.26 11.90 15.47
N ARG A 52 -6.06 12.97 15.67
CA ARG A 52 -7.50 12.85 15.98
C ARG A 52 -8.35 12.10 14.94
N TYR A 53 -7.89 12.04 13.69
CA TYR A 53 -8.57 11.33 12.61
C TYR A 53 -8.04 9.90 12.39
N THR A 54 -6.99 9.51 13.10
CA THR A 54 -6.41 8.18 12.99
C THR A 54 -7.24 7.16 13.77
N GLN A 55 -7.73 6.14 13.07
CA GLN A 55 -8.47 5.01 13.64
C GLN A 55 -7.70 3.73 13.35
N HIS A 56 -6.96 3.23 14.33
CA HIS A 56 -6.05 2.10 14.16
C HIS A 56 -6.49 0.86 14.95
N ASP A 57 -5.99 -0.30 14.53
CA ASP A 57 -6.13 -1.58 15.23
C ASP A 57 -4.75 -2.12 15.60
N TYR A 58 -4.33 -1.85 16.84
CA TYR A 58 -3.03 -2.26 17.37
C TYR A 58 -2.83 -3.78 17.33
N PHE A 59 -3.87 -4.56 17.64
CA PHE A 59 -3.74 -6.03 17.66
C PHE A 59 -3.58 -6.62 16.28
N ARG A 60 -4.22 -6.02 15.28
CA ARG A 60 -4.00 -6.36 13.88
C ARG A 60 -2.56 -6.04 13.46
N ASP A 61 -2.07 -4.85 13.79
CA ASP A 61 -0.70 -4.43 13.44
C ASP A 61 0.36 -5.36 14.02
N VAL A 62 0.22 -5.76 15.30
CA VAL A 62 1.13 -6.74 15.93
C VAL A 62 1.11 -8.10 15.21
N LYS A 63 -0.06 -8.60 14.84
CA LYS A 63 -0.16 -9.87 14.09
C LYS A 63 0.50 -9.77 12.71
N GLU A 64 0.24 -8.68 12.02
CA GLU A 64 0.82 -8.45 10.70
C GLU A 64 2.34 -8.18 10.75
N GLU A 65 2.87 -7.60 11.85
CA GLU A 65 4.31 -7.48 12.09
C GLU A 65 4.97 -8.87 12.18
N HIS A 66 4.36 -9.82 12.89
CA HIS A 66 4.85 -11.19 12.94
C HIS A 66 4.83 -11.85 11.56
N LEU A 67 3.79 -11.62 10.77
CA LEU A 67 3.69 -12.12 9.40
C LEU A 67 4.73 -11.48 8.49
N PHE A 68 4.96 -10.17 8.60
CA PHE A 68 6.01 -9.45 7.87
C PHE A 68 7.39 -10.04 8.17
N ASN A 69 7.75 -10.22 9.44
CA ASN A 69 9.02 -10.81 9.85
C ASN A 69 9.18 -12.24 9.34
N PHE A 70 8.12 -13.06 9.41
CA PHE A 70 8.09 -14.39 8.83
C PHE A 70 8.39 -14.36 7.30
N CYS A 71 7.81 -13.42 6.57
CA CYS A 71 8.06 -13.25 5.13
C CYS A 71 9.50 -12.84 4.84
N LEU A 72 10.08 -11.92 5.64
CA LEU A 72 11.48 -11.50 5.52
C LEU A 72 12.45 -12.68 5.69
N GLU A 73 12.27 -13.47 6.76
CA GLU A 73 13.12 -14.64 7.05
C GLU A 73 13.11 -15.67 5.91
N ARG A 74 11.99 -15.77 5.20
CA ARG A 74 11.80 -16.72 4.08
C ARG A 74 12.05 -16.11 2.71
N ASN A 75 12.39 -14.83 2.64
CA ASN A 75 12.54 -14.09 1.39
C ASN A 75 11.28 -14.14 0.50
N THR A 76 10.09 -14.22 1.14
CA THR A 76 8.79 -14.25 0.47
C THR A 76 8.41 -12.82 0.04
N ALA A 77 7.94 -12.66 -1.20
CA ALA A 77 7.46 -11.38 -1.70
C ALA A 77 6.20 -10.91 -0.96
N MET A 78 6.08 -9.62 -0.73
CA MET A 78 4.96 -8.99 -0.03
C MET A 78 4.34 -7.88 -0.88
N VAL A 79 3.02 -7.84 -0.90
CA VAL A 79 2.27 -6.74 -1.51
C VAL A 79 1.27 -6.20 -0.51
N GLY A 80 1.10 -4.90 -0.48
CA GLY A 80 0.12 -4.24 0.38
C GLY A 80 -0.82 -3.37 -0.43
N ILE A 81 -2.13 -3.48 -0.17
CA ILE A 81 -3.18 -2.70 -0.81
C ILE A 81 -3.75 -1.71 0.21
N CYS A 82 -3.78 -0.43 -0.13
CA CYS A 82 -4.25 0.69 0.69
C CYS A 82 -3.56 0.68 2.08
N ARG A 83 -4.29 0.44 3.16
CA ARG A 83 -3.70 0.31 4.51
C ARG A 83 -2.59 -0.76 4.55
N GLY A 84 -2.71 -1.87 3.82
CA GLY A 84 -1.65 -2.89 3.72
C GLY A 84 -0.36 -2.33 3.12
N GLY A 85 -0.44 -1.48 2.10
CA GLY A 85 0.71 -0.76 1.54
C GLY A 85 1.32 0.22 2.54
N GLN A 86 0.49 0.95 3.27
CA GLN A 86 0.92 1.84 4.35
C GLN A 86 1.64 1.08 5.46
N PHE A 87 1.12 -0.08 5.86
CA PHE A 87 1.73 -0.95 6.85
C PHE A 87 3.11 -1.45 6.39
N LEU A 88 3.22 -1.96 5.16
CA LEU A 88 4.50 -2.40 4.61
C LEU A 88 5.51 -1.24 4.51
N ASN A 89 5.06 -0.04 4.13
CA ASN A 89 5.89 1.17 4.14
C ASN A 89 6.48 1.43 5.53
N VAL A 90 5.65 1.36 6.58
CA VAL A 90 6.08 1.54 7.98
C VAL A 90 7.05 0.44 8.39
N MET A 91 6.76 -0.82 8.10
CA MET A 91 7.63 -1.96 8.44
C MET A 91 8.98 -1.91 7.72
N CYS A 92 9.04 -1.25 6.55
CA CYS A 92 10.29 -0.98 5.82
C CYS A 92 11.03 0.29 6.31
N GLY A 93 10.57 0.90 7.41
CA GLY A 93 11.21 2.06 8.04
C GLY A 93 10.66 3.41 7.57
N GLY A 94 9.64 3.42 6.74
CA GLY A 94 8.92 4.63 6.37
C GLY A 94 8.03 5.16 7.51
N SER A 95 7.35 6.26 7.27
CA SER A 95 6.39 6.86 8.18
C SER A 95 5.10 7.25 7.44
N MET A 96 4.18 7.94 8.12
CA MET A 96 2.87 8.29 7.55
C MET A 96 2.53 9.76 7.78
N TYR A 97 1.89 10.38 6.80
CA TYR A 97 1.04 11.53 7.03
C TYR A 97 -0.33 11.03 7.48
N GLN A 98 -0.72 11.36 8.72
CA GLN A 98 -1.89 10.77 9.34
C GLN A 98 -3.23 11.37 8.90
N HIS A 99 -3.20 12.42 8.10
CA HIS A 99 -4.39 12.97 7.46
C HIS A 99 -4.01 13.79 6.22
N VAL A 100 -4.59 13.43 5.09
CA VAL A 100 -4.51 14.19 3.85
C VAL A 100 -5.91 14.42 3.29
N THR A 101 -6.08 15.51 2.54
CA THR A 101 -7.34 15.80 1.84
C THR A 101 -7.18 15.55 0.34
N GLY A 102 -8.28 15.31 -0.38
CA GLY A 102 -8.29 15.14 -1.83
C GLY A 102 -8.04 13.72 -2.34
N HIS A 103 -7.77 12.73 -1.47
CA HIS A 103 -7.49 11.33 -1.84
C HIS A 103 -8.61 10.32 -1.53
N THR A 104 -9.77 10.79 -1.11
CA THR A 104 -10.93 9.92 -0.79
C THR A 104 -11.82 9.62 -1.99
N ASN A 105 -11.50 10.16 -3.16
CA ASN A 105 -12.24 9.95 -4.40
C ASN A 105 -11.32 9.36 -5.47
N PRO A 106 -11.88 8.68 -6.50
CA PRO A 106 -11.11 8.26 -7.65
C PRO A 106 -10.33 9.41 -8.26
N HIS A 107 -9.09 9.14 -8.68
CA HIS A 107 -8.20 10.09 -9.32
C HIS A 107 -7.25 9.36 -10.27
N SER A 108 -6.39 10.11 -10.94
CA SER A 108 -5.36 9.55 -11.80
C SER A 108 -4.02 9.48 -11.07
N ILE A 109 -3.24 8.44 -11.33
CA ILE A 109 -1.83 8.36 -10.96
C ILE A 109 -0.96 8.38 -12.20
N ILE A 110 0.28 8.83 -12.05
CA ILE A 110 1.29 8.83 -13.11
C ILE A 110 2.37 7.81 -12.74
N ASP A 111 2.57 6.83 -13.61
CA ASP A 111 3.73 5.93 -13.52
C ASP A 111 5.03 6.72 -13.71
N SER A 112 5.96 6.60 -12.77
CA SER A 112 7.19 7.41 -12.73
C SER A 112 8.21 7.04 -13.81
N VAL A 113 8.05 5.86 -14.45
CA VAL A 113 8.97 5.37 -15.48
C VAL A 113 8.44 5.66 -16.87
N THR A 114 7.16 5.33 -17.11
CA THR A 114 6.55 5.42 -18.44
C THR A 114 5.86 6.75 -18.69
N GLY A 115 5.46 7.46 -17.63
CA GLY A 115 4.59 8.63 -17.70
C GLY A 115 3.12 8.29 -17.99
N GLU A 116 2.73 7.02 -17.94
CA GLU A 116 1.35 6.60 -18.17
C GLU A 116 0.43 7.16 -17.09
N HIS A 117 -0.72 7.71 -17.48
CA HIS A 117 -1.79 8.13 -16.60
C HIS A 117 -2.78 6.99 -16.41
N ILE A 118 -3.01 6.58 -15.18
CA ILE A 118 -3.86 5.45 -14.82
C ILE A 118 -4.93 5.91 -13.85
N GLU A 119 -6.20 5.74 -14.24
CA GLU A 119 -7.34 6.00 -13.35
C GLU A 119 -7.40 4.96 -12.22
N VAL A 120 -7.49 5.42 -10.97
CA VAL A 120 -7.49 4.57 -9.78
C VAL A 120 -8.68 4.83 -8.88
N THR A 121 -9.10 3.79 -8.18
CA THR A 121 -10.04 3.91 -7.06
C THR A 121 -9.29 4.30 -5.80
N SER A 122 -9.84 5.22 -5.04
CA SER A 122 -9.20 5.73 -3.83
C SER A 122 -10.21 6.01 -2.72
N THR A 123 -9.85 5.64 -1.50
CA THR A 123 -10.63 5.88 -0.29
C THR A 123 -9.75 6.30 0.89
N HIS A 124 -8.45 6.56 0.65
CA HIS A 124 -7.51 6.82 1.74
C HIS A 124 -7.50 8.29 2.17
N HIS A 125 -7.32 8.50 3.45
CA HIS A 125 -7.12 9.80 4.06
C HIS A 125 -5.76 9.95 4.75
N GLN A 126 -4.92 8.91 4.66
CA GLN A 126 -3.53 8.92 5.08
C GLN A 126 -2.61 8.69 3.87
N MET A 127 -1.35 9.09 3.96
CA MET A 127 -0.39 8.98 2.86
C MET A 127 0.94 8.43 3.36
N MET A 128 1.53 7.54 2.57
CA MET A 128 2.87 7.01 2.80
C MET A 128 3.92 8.12 2.74
N LYS A 129 4.88 8.05 3.67
CA LYS A 129 6.11 8.84 3.66
C LYS A 129 7.29 7.86 3.63
N PRO A 130 7.72 7.46 2.42
CA PRO A 130 8.69 6.39 2.26
C PRO A 130 10.10 6.84 2.66
N THR A 131 10.98 5.86 2.84
CA THR A 131 12.41 6.09 3.09
C THR A 131 13.13 6.52 1.82
N LYS A 132 14.34 7.06 1.96
CA LYS A 132 15.20 7.43 0.82
C LYS A 132 15.68 6.22 0.00
N ASP A 133 15.68 5.04 0.60
CA ASP A 133 16.12 3.78 -0.04
C ASP A 133 14.99 3.08 -0.82
N SER A 134 13.79 3.66 -0.83
CA SER A 134 12.66 3.16 -1.61
C SER A 134 12.65 3.70 -3.04
N VAL A 135 11.95 3.02 -3.92
CA VAL A 135 11.68 3.48 -5.29
C VAL A 135 10.21 3.88 -5.38
N VAL A 136 9.94 5.15 -5.70
CA VAL A 136 8.58 5.64 -5.99
C VAL A 136 8.23 5.27 -7.42
N LEU A 137 7.24 4.39 -7.58
CA LEU A 137 6.79 3.87 -8.88
C LEU A 137 5.64 4.68 -9.48
N ALA A 138 4.77 5.27 -8.64
CA ALA A 138 3.72 6.16 -9.14
C ALA A 138 3.35 7.24 -8.11
N ILE A 139 2.93 8.37 -8.64
CA ILE A 139 2.46 9.54 -7.88
C ILE A 139 1.06 9.93 -8.32
N ALA A 140 0.29 10.55 -7.43
CA ALA A 140 -1.03 11.06 -7.78
C ALA A 140 -0.94 12.25 -8.74
N ASP A 141 -1.76 12.24 -9.78
CA ASP A 141 -1.97 13.35 -10.71
C ASP A 141 -3.25 14.11 -10.30
N VAL A 142 -3.20 14.77 -9.15
CA VAL A 142 -4.33 15.56 -8.65
C VAL A 142 -3.84 16.96 -8.35
N PRO A 143 -4.38 18.00 -9.03
CA PRO A 143 -4.06 19.38 -8.67
C PRO A 143 -4.51 19.64 -7.24
N SER A 144 -3.62 20.12 -6.39
CA SER A 144 -3.92 20.14 -4.98
C SER A 144 -3.31 21.32 -4.24
N SER A 145 -4.16 22.00 -3.55
CA SER A 145 -3.83 22.58 -2.27
C SER A 145 -4.12 21.52 -1.21
N ARG A 146 -3.12 20.73 -0.81
CA ARG A 146 -3.30 19.67 0.17
C ARG A 146 -2.72 20.12 1.48
N GLU A 147 -3.55 20.03 2.48
CA GLU A 147 -3.10 20.12 3.85
C GLU A 147 -3.08 18.71 4.42
N TRP A 148 -1.98 18.33 5.03
CA TRP A 148 -1.88 17.06 5.74
C TRP A 148 -1.22 17.26 7.09
N TYR A 149 -1.41 16.28 7.96
CA TYR A 149 -0.83 16.28 9.28
C TYR A 149 0.05 15.03 9.42
N ASP A 150 1.25 15.21 9.94
CA ASP A 150 2.15 14.10 10.27
C ASP A 150 2.03 13.64 11.73
N GLY A 151 0.97 14.07 12.41
CA GLY A 151 0.70 13.84 13.82
C GLY A 151 1.26 14.91 14.74
N ILE A 152 2.08 15.84 14.25
CA ILE A 152 2.70 16.93 15.02
C ILE A 152 2.36 18.29 14.43
N MET A 153 2.54 18.46 13.13
CA MET A 153 2.34 19.72 12.43
C MET A 153 1.37 19.58 11.26
N GLN A 154 0.61 20.63 11.03
CA GLN A 154 -0.08 20.82 9.77
C GLN A 154 0.95 21.15 8.69
N MET A 155 0.94 20.36 7.62
CA MET A 155 1.80 20.55 6.45
C MET A 155 0.95 20.97 5.26
N ARG A 156 1.54 21.77 4.38
CA ARG A 156 0.93 22.13 3.11
C ARG A 156 1.91 21.83 1.99
N ASP A 157 1.48 21.00 1.06
CA ASP A 157 2.28 20.67 -0.11
C ASP A 157 1.77 21.45 -1.33
N GLU A 158 2.64 22.24 -1.89
CA GLU A 158 2.40 22.92 -3.17
C GLU A 158 3.02 22.14 -4.33
N SER A 159 3.86 21.13 -4.04
CA SER A 159 4.59 20.34 -5.04
C SER A 159 3.77 19.22 -5.68
N ASN A 160 2.60 18.94 -5.16
CA ASN A 160 1.65 17.95 -5.72
C ASN A 160 2.16 16.48 -5.75
N THR A 161 3.00 16.08 -4.82
CA THR A 161 3.60 14.75 -4.79
C THR A 161 2.85 13.79 -3.85
N GLY A 162 1.63 13.42 -4.20
CA GLY A 162 0.93 12.32 -3.54
C GLY A 162 1.58 10.99 -3.94
N ILE A 163 2.22 10.28 -3.00
CA ILE A 163 2.88 9.01 -3.30
C ILE A 163 1.86 7.88 -3.22
N GLU A 164 1.69 7.16 -4.34
CA GLU A 164 0.66 6.14 -4.50
C GLU A 164 1.23 4.72 -4.61
N VAL A 165 2.43 4.56 -5.21
CA VAL A 165 3.05 3.23 -5.34
C VAL A 165 4.53 3.31 -5.00
N VAL A 166 4.96 2.44 -4.09
CA VAL A 166 6.35 2.39 -3.60
C VAL A 166 6.87 0.96 -3.60
N MET A 167 8.12 0.79 -4.00
CA MET A 167 8.84 -0.48 -3.94
C MET A 167 10.01 -0.40 -2.95
N TYR A 168 10.09 -1.38 -2.08
CA TYR A 168 11.24 -1.67 -1.21
C TYR A 168 11.91 -2.95 -1.69
N GLU A 169 12.95 -2.81 -2.52
CA GLU A 169 13.60 -3.94 -3.19
C GLU A 169 14.23 -4.93 -2.20
N LYS A 170 14.92 -4.42 -1.18
CA LYS A 170 15.61 -5.26 -0.17
C LYS A 170 14.65 -6.16 0.60
N GLN A 171 13.45 -5.67 0.91
CA GLN A 171 12.42 -6.39 1.65
C GLN A 171 11.44 -7.12 0.73
N LYS A 172 11.55 -6.95 -0.59
CA LYS A 172 10.58 -7.41 -1.59
C LYS A 172 9.14 -6.98 -1.27
N CYS A 173 8.95 -5.69 -0.95
CA CYS A 173 7.66 -5.12 -0.57
C CYS A 173 7.17 -4.13 -1.63
N LEU A 174 6.03 -4.42 -2.25
CA LEU A 174 5.29 -3.50 -3.09
C LEU A 174 4.14 -2.89 -2.29
N CYS A 175 4.21 -1.58 -2.06
CA CYS A 175 3.18 -0.79 -1.38
C CYS A 175 2.31 -0.11 -2.42
N PHE A 176 1.03 -0.47 -2.50
CA PHE A 176 0.08 0.01 -3.49
C PHE A 176 -1.09 0.69 -2.78
N GLN A 177 -1.22 2.00 -2.90
CA GLN A 177 -2.23 2.78 -2.18
C GLN A 177 -3.65 2.61 -2.73
N PRO A 178 -3.87 2.53 -4.08
CA PRO A 178 -5.20 2.33 -4.64
C PRO A 178 -5.82 0.97 -4.32
N HIS A 179 -7.11 0.79 -4.66
CA HIS A 179 -7.91 -0.40 -4.41
C HIS A 179 -8.21 -1.19 -5.70
N PRO A 180 -7.28 -2.01 -6.23
CA PRO A 180 -7.51 -2.79 -7.45
C PRO A 180 -8.62 -3.83 -7.29
N GLU A 181 -8.92 -4.28 -6.05
CA GLU A 181 -9.98 -5.23 -5.77
C GLU A 181 -11.40 -4.68 -6.02
N PHE A 182 -11.58 -3.36 -6.11
CA PHE A 182 -12.86 -2.75 -6.47
C PHE A 182 -13.13 -2.81 -7.98
N ALA A 183 -12.07 -2.91 -8.80
CA ALA A 183 -12.17 -2.96 -10.25
C ALA A 183 -11.15 -3.97 -10.84
N PRO A 184 -11.34 -5.29 -10.60
CA PRO A 184 -10.30 -6.31 -10.88
C PRO A 184 -9.97 -6.53 -12.35
N LYS A 185 -10.73 -5.92 -13.27
CA LYS A 185 -10.48 -5.96 -14.74
C LYS A 185 -10.07 -4.60 -15.32
N SER A 186 -9.72 -3.64 -14.48
CA SER A 186 -9.31 -2.30 -14.89
C SER A 186 -7.81 -2.24 -15.24
N ARG A 187 -7.41 -1.18 -15.94
CA ARG A 187 -5.99 -0.88 -16.19
C ARG A 187 -5.20 -0.76 -14.87
N MET A 188 -5.81 -0.23 -13.80
CA MET A 188 -5.20 -0.18 -12.47
C MET A 188 -4.86 -1.58 -11.93
N ALA A 189 -5.77 -2.55 -12.07
CA ALA A 189 -5.51 -3.92 -11.64
C ALA A 189 -4.43 -4.58 -12.50
N GLU A 190 -4.44 -4.39 -13.81
CA GLU A 190 -3.36 -4.85 -14.70
C GLU A 190 -2.01 -4.26 -14.27
N TYR A 191 -1.94 -2.95 -14.05
CA TYR A 191 -0.75 -2.26 -13.56
C TYR A 191 -0.24 -2.83 -12.23
N PHE A 192 -1.13 -3.08 -11.27
CA PHE A 192 -0.77 -3.72 -10.00
C PHE A 192 -0.06 -5.06 -10.21
N PHE A 193 -0.59 -5.92 -11.08
CA PHE A 193 0.01 -7.23 -11.35
C PHE A 193 1.26 -7.14 -12.24
N GLU A 194 1.37 -6.16 -13.12
CA GLU A 194 2.62 -5.85 -13.83
C GLU A 194 3.73 -5.50 -12.84
N GLN A 195 3.46 -4.60 -11.88
CA GLN A 195 4.43 -4.25 -10.85
C GLN A 195 4.83 -5.46 -9.98
N ILE A 196 3.88 -6.33 -9.59
CA ILE A 196 4.21 -7.57 -8.87
C ILE A 196 5.17 -8.42 -9.70
N LYS A 197 4.86 -8.66 -10.97
CA LYS A 197 5.65 -9.53 -11.84
C LYS A 197 7.04 -8.98 -12.12
N GLU A 198 7.16 -7.68 -12.37
CA GLU A 198 8.41 -7.04 -12.77
C GLU A 198 9.35 -6.70 -11.61
N LYS A 199 8.79 -6.38 -10.43
CA LYS A 199 9.57 -5.86 -9.30
C LYS A 199 9.84 -6.90 -8.22
N LEU A 200 9.04 -7.98 -8.15
CA LEU A 200 9.17 -8.96 -7.09
C LEU A 200 9.75 -10.30 -7.56
N PHE A 201 9.74 -10.55 -8.88
CA PHE A 201 10.22 -11.80 -9.52
C PHE A 201 11.08 -11.51 -10.73
#